data_96624851402f7cd177ed68b443218667
#
_entry.id   96624851402f7cd177ed68b443218667
#
_cell.length_a   1.000
_cell.length_b   1.000
_cell.length_c   1.000
_cell.angle_alpha   90.00
_cell.angle_beta   90.00
_cell.angle_gamma   90.00
#
_symmetry.space_group_name_H-M   'P 1'
#
loop_
_entity.id
_entity.type
_entity.pdbx_description
1 polymer ?
#
loop_
_entity_poly.entity_id
_entity_poly.type
_entity_poly.pdbx_seq_one_letter_code
_entity_poly.pdbx_strand_id
1 'polypeptide(L)'
;DQDLTFTSVSGIGACDDVILKFFNLNTKQYEETHITEPLELTSLLGNISRLDNGHFAHLHATFGTQSYETFSGHLSKAIVSATAEIVLTVTDMDIQRTFNDSVGLNLLDPQ
;
A
#
# COMPACT_ATOMS: atom_id res chain seq x y z
N ASP A 1 13.39 6.48 -15.76
CA ASP A 1 13.51 6.36 -14.35
C ASP A 1 13.45 7.73 -13.68
N GLN A 2 12.46 7.95 -12.87
CA GLN A 2 12.14 9.26 -12.34
C GLN A 2 12.47 9.34 -10.87
N ASP A 3 13.08 10.44 -10.45
CA ASP A 3 13.23 10.74 -9.04
C ASP A 3 11.92 11.32 -8.53
N LEU A 4 11.00 10.42 -8.15
CA LEU A 4 9.67 10.82 -7.73
C LEU A 4 9.73 11.54 -6.39
N THR A 5 9.08 12.69 -6.34
CA THR A 5 8.80 13.39 -5.10
C THR A 5 7.59 12.73 -4.43
N PHE A 6 6.89 13.43 -3.53
CA PHE A 6 5.72 12.85 -2.91
C PHE A 6 4.62 12.61 -3.95
N THR A 7 4.17 11.37 -4.05
CA THR A 7 3.26 10.93 -5.11
C THR A 7 2.04 10.25 -4.49
N SER A 8 0.86 10.67 -4.90
CA SER A 8 -0.40 10.03 -4.52
C SER A 8 -0.69 8.87 -5.47
N VAL A 9 -1.19 7.77 -4.94
CA VAL A 9 -1.49 6.55 -5.70
C VAL A 9 -2.96 6.20 -5.53
N SER A 10 -3.62 5.88 -6.64
CA SER A 10 -4.96 5.29 -6.62
C SER A 10 -5.07 4.25 -7.72
N GLY A 11 -5.96 3.28 -7.57
CA GLY A 11 -6.09 2.26 -8.59
C GLY A 11 -7.22 1.29 -8.36
N ILE A 12 -7.51 0.55 -9.43
CA ILE A 12 -8.46 -0.56 -9.44
C ILE A 12 -7.90 -1.66 -10.34
N GLY A 13 -8.45 -2.87 -10.23
CA GLY A 13 -8.00 -3.96 -11.07
C GLY A 13 -8.50 -5.30 -10.58
N ALA A 14 -7.75 -6.36 -10.92
CA ALA A 14 -8.05 -7.72 -10.51
C ALA A 14 -6.76 -8.43 -10.14
N CYS A 15 -6.80 -9.22 -9.09
CA CYS A 15 -5.67 -9.98 -8.59
C CYS A 15 -6.10 -11.40 -8.22
N ASP A 16 -5.15 -12.32 -8.12
CA ASP A 16 -5.47 -13.69 -7.72
C ASP A 16 -4.53 -14.23 -6.63
N ASP A 17 -3.61 -13.41 -6.16
CA ASP A 17 -2.65 -13.82 -5.12
C ASP A 17 -2.22 -12.55 -4.39
N VAL A 18 -2.72 -12.36 -3.16
CA VAL A 18 -2.43 -11.15 -2.40
C VAL A 18 -1.98 -11.48 -0.98
N ILE A 19 -1.11 -10.65 -0.46
CA ILE A 19 -0.71 -10.67 0.95
C ILE A 19 -1.06 -9.33 1.54
N LEU A 20 -1.92 -9.37 2.56
CA LEU A 20 -2.32 -8.20 3.33
C LEU A 20 -1.73 -8.30 4.72
N LYS A 21 -1.48 -7.16 5.32
CA LYS A 21 -0.91 -7.06 6.66
C LYS A 21 -1.75 -6.16 7.54
N PHE A 22 -1.74 -6.47 8.83
CA PHE A 22 -2.32 -5.65 9.88
C PHE A 22 -1.23 -5.38 10.91
N PHE A 23 -0.98 -4.12 11.22
CA PHE A 23 0.06 -3.77 12.18
C PHE A 23 -0.50 -3.81 13.59
N ASN A 24 0.06 -4.68 14.43
CA ASN A 24 -0.32 -4.81 15.83
C ASN A 24 0.48 -3.80 16.65
N LEU A 25 -0.19 -2.78 17.17
CA LEU A 25 0.47 -1.73 17.94
C LEU A 25 1.05 -2.22 19.28
N ASN A 26 0.51 -3.29 19.83
CA ASN A 26 1.01 -3.84 21.09
C ASN A 26 2.33 -4.58 20.90
N THR A 27 2.41 -5.42 19.89
CA THR A 27 3.62 -6.20 19.59
C THR A 27 4.59 -5.44 18.69
N LYS A 28 4.12 -4.39 18.01
CA LYS A 28 4.86 -3.64 17.00
C LYS A 28 5.34 -4.53 15.88
N GLN A 29 4.47 -5.48 15.49
CA GLN A 29 4.73 -6.40 14.39
C GLN A 29 3.52 -6.48 13.49
N TYR A 30 3.78 -6.81 12.21
CA TYR A 30 2.73 -7.07 11.24
C TYR A 30 2.25 -8.50 11.36
N GLU A 31 0.94 -8.68 11.18
CA GLU A 31 0.28 -9.97 11.06
C GLU A 31 -0.16 -10.12 9.61
N GLU A 32 0.17 -11.22 8.97
CA GLU A 32 -0.06 -11.43 7.54
C GLU A 32 -1.24 -12.35 7.28
N THR A 33 -1.94 -12.06 6.18
CA THR A 33 -2.93 -12.97 5.60
C THR A 33 -2.63 -13.12 4.12
N HIS A 34 -2.57 -14.37 3.65
CA HIS A 34 -2.33 -14.71 2.25
C HIS A 34 -3.61 -15.26 1.65
N ILE A 35 -4.07 -14.63 0.57
CA ILE A 35 -5.34 -14.98 -0.09
C ILE A 35 -5.04 -15.32 -1.54
N THR A 36 -5.43 -16.55 -1.94
CA THR A 36 -5.17 -17.05 -3.29
C THR A 36 -6.49 -17.47 -3.92
N GLU A 37 -7.21 -16.52 -4.48
CA GLU A 37 -8.46 -16.75 -5.21
C GLU A 37 -8.68 -15.54 -6.12
N PRO A 38 -9.58 -15.66 -7.10
CA PRO A 38 -9.90 -14.50 -7.94
C PRO A 38 -10.49 -13.37 -7.12
N LEU A 39 -9.90 -12.19 -7.25
CA LEU A 39 -10.28 -11.00 -6.49
C LEU A 39 -10.40 -9.81 -7.40
N GLU A 40 -11.38 -8.95 -7.12
CA GLU A 40 -11.45 -7.61 -7.69
C GLU A 40 -10.71 -6.66 -6.76
N LEU A 41 -9.77 -5.90 -7.30
CA LEU A 41 -9.16 -4.80 -6.56
C LEU A 41 -10.09 -3.59 -6.69
N THR A 42 -10.88 -3.36 -5.66
CA THR A 42 -11.91 -2.32 -5.69
C THR A 42 -11.37 -0.95 -5.33
N SER A 43 -10.28 -0.91 -4.57
CA SER A 43 -9.63 0.34 -4.19
C SER A 43 -8.20 0.08 -3.80
N LEU A 44 -7.29 0.82 -4.42
CA LEU A 44 -5.89 0.91 -4.02
C LEU A 44 -5.62 2.38 -3.74
N LEU A 45 -5.19 2.71 -2.53
CA LEU A 45 -4.91 4.08 -2.15
C LEU A 45 -3.62 4.14 -1.34
N GLY A 46 -2.88 5.20 -1.54
CA GLY A 46 -1.69 5.42 -0.75
C GLY A 46 -0.80 6.49 -1.33
N ASN A 47 0.48 6.39 -1.00
CA ASN A 47 1.45 7.37 -1.42
C ASN A 47 2.84 6.75 -1.54
N ILE A 48 3.69 7.45 -2.28
CA ILE A 48 5.11 7.14 -2.37
C ILE A 48 5.85 8.36 -1.83
N SER A 49 6.74 8.12 -0.90
CA SER A 49 7.52 9.18 -0.26
C SER A 49 8.99 8.78 -0.23
N ARG A 50 9.83 9.67 0.26
CA ARG A 50 11.24 9.35 0.45
C ARG A 50 11.44 8.65 1.79
N LEU A 51 12.37 7.70 1.80
CA LEU A 51 12.86 7.07 3.02
C LEU A 51 14.35 6.83 2.81
N ASP A 52 15.16 7.48 3.62
CA ASP A 52 16.63 7.47 3.47
C ASP A 52 17.01 7.92 2.05
N ASN A 53 17.72 7.09 1.30
CA ASN A 53 18.14 7.41 -0.07
C ASN A 53 17.24 6.82 -1.14
N GLY A 54 16.10 6.28 -0.75
CA GLY A 54 15.20 5.62 -1.68
C GLY A 54 13.79 6.12 -1.54
N HIS A 55 12.87 5.31 -2.06
CA HIS A 55 11.44 5.60 -2.04
C HIS A 55 10.72 4.53 -1.23
N PHE A 56 9.59 4.93 -0.65
CA PHE A 56 8.77 4.05 0.16
C PHE A 56 7.32 4.18 -0.31
N ALA A 57 6.75 3.07 -0.75
CA ALA A 57 5.35 3.01 -1.14
C ALA A 57 4.52 2.51 0.05
N HIS A 58 3.57 3.32 0.48
CA HIS A 58 2.62 2.96 1.52
C HIS A 58 1.25 2.86 0.90
N LEU A 59 0.77 1.63 0.75
CA LEU A 59 -0.46 1.34 0.03
C LEU A 59 -1.39 0.51 0.89
N HIS A 60 -2.65 0.89 0.89
CA HIS A 60 -3.73 0.07 1.44
C HIS A 60 -4.64 -0.34 0.30
N ALA A 61 -5.20 -1.53 0.39
CA ALA A 61 -6.02 -2.08 -0.68
C ALA A 61 -7.25 -2.76 -0.11
N THR A 62 -8.35 -2.66 -0.86
CA THR A 62 -9.59 -3.37 -0.58
C THR A 62 -9.90 -4.28 -1.75
N PHE A 63 -10.19 -5.54 -1.45
CA PHE A 63 -10.49 -6.57 -2.43
C PHE A 63 -11.89 -7.12 -2.22
N GLY A 64 -12.54 -7.45 -3.31
CA GLY A 64 -13.85 -8.12 -3.28
C GLY A 64 -13.76 -9.51 -3.86
N THR A 65 -14.51 -10.45 -3.26
CA THR A 65 -14.60 -11.82 -3.73
C THR A 65 -15.75 -11.99 -4.69
N GLN A 66 -15.86 -13.19 -5.29
CA GLN A 66 -16.97 -13.55 -6.16
C GLN A 66 -18.31 -13.50 -5.42
N SER A 67 -18.32 -13.71 -4.11
CA SER A 67 -19.52 -13.62 -3.28
C SER A 67 -19.77 -12.21 -2.74
N TYR A 68 -19.00 -11.22 -3.19
CA TYR A 68 -19.08 -9.82 -2.78
C TYR A 68 -18.66 -9.55 -1.34
N GLU A 69 -17.99 -10.50 -0.72
CA GLU A 69 -17.31 -10.21 0.54
C GLU A 69 -16.06 -9.39 0.27
N THR A 70 -15.67 -8.59 1.25
CA THR A 70 -14.50 -7.71 1.10
C THR A 70 -13.51 -7.93 2.21
N PHE A 71 -12.22 -7.77 1.88
CA PHE A 71 -11.16 -7.62 2.86
C PHE A 71 -10.25 -6.49 2.46
N SER A 72 -9.62 -5.91 3.46
CA SER A 72 -8.71 -4.80 3.22
C SER A 72 -7.57 -4.84 4.21
N GLY A 73 -6.52 -4.10 3.90
CA GLY A 73 -5.39 -3.97 4.79
C GLY A 73 -4.21 -3.30 4.13
N HIS A 74 -3.12 -3.29 4.84
CA HIS A 74 -1.85 -2.84 4.31
C HIS A 74 -1.40 -3.82 3.21
N LEU A 75 -1.13 -3.29 2.02
CA LEU A 75 -0.75 -4.13 0.88
C LEU A 75 0.73 -4.47 0.96
N SER A 76 1.02 -5.75 1.05
CA SER A 76 2.40 -6.24 0.99
C SER A 76 2.73 -6.74 -0.42
N LYS A 77 1.79 -7.48 -1.03
CA LYS A 77 2.02 -8.07 -2.35
C LYS A 77 0.68 -8.34 -3.02
N ALA A 78 0.63 -8.11 -4.31
CA ALA A 78 -0.51 -8.50 -5.14
C ALA A 78 -0.03 -8.89 -6.52
N ILE A 79 -0.54 -10.01 -7.02
CA ILE A 79 -0.27 -10.48 -8.37
C ILE A 79 -1.50 -10.14 -9.22
N VAL A 80 -1.30 -9.32 -10.21
CA VAL A 80 -2.34 -8.89 -11.12
C VAL A 80 -2.76 -10.06 -12.00
N SER A 81 -4.06 -10.30 -12.10
CA SER A 81 -4.58 -11.39 -12.95
C SER A 81 -5.04 -10.86 -14.30
N ALA A 82 -6.06 -10.02 -14.34
CA ALA A 82 -6.58 -9.48 -15.59
C ALA A 82 -5.91 -8.16 -15.93
N THR A 83 -6.02 -7.19 -15.04
CA THR A 83 -5.50 -5.85 -15.28
C THR A 83 -5.36 -5.09 -13.97
N ALA A 84 -4.52 -4.06 -14.00
CA ALA A 84 -4.47 -3.05 -12.95
C ALA A 84 -4.36 -1.69 -13.61
N GLU A 85 -5.25 -0.79 -13.21
CA GLU A 85 -5.24 0.59 -13.68
C GLU A 85 -4.84 1.46 -12.50
N ILE A 86 -3.62 1.98 -12.56
CA ILE A 86 -3.03 2.71 -11.45
C ILE A 86 -2.72 4.13 -11.92
N VAL A 87 -3.20 5.10 -11.13
CA VAL A 87 -2.97 6.51 -11.37
C VAL A 87 -1.98 7.04 -10.35
N LEU A 88 -0.94 7.68 -10.83
CA LEU A 88 0.05 8.34 -10.00
C LEU A 88 -0.09 9.85 -10.20
N THR A 89 -0.29 10.56 -9.09
CA THR A 89 -0.32 12.02 -9.10
C THR A 89 0.95 12.52 -8.42
N VAL A 90 1.89 12.98 -9.24
CA VAL A 90 3.20 13.43 -8.77
C VAL A 90 3.12 14.89 -8.35
N THR A 91 3.62 15.18 -7.16
CA THR A 91 3.73 16.56 -6.68
C THR A 91 5.19 17.00 -6.70
N ASP A 92 5.44 18.28 -6.46
CA ASP A 92 6.79 18.80 -6.28
C ASP A 92 7.20 18.87 -4.81
N MET A 93 6.39 18.31 -3.90
CA MET A 93 6.70 18.28 -2.48
C MET A 93 7.73 17.19 -2.19
N ASP A 94 8.67 17.51 -1.30
CA ASP A 94 9.66 16.56 -0.83
C ASP A 94 9.31 16.17 0.60
N ILE A 95 8.60 15.05 0.73
CA ILE A 95 8.14 14.55 2.01
C ILE A 95 8.89 13.25 2.32
N GLN A 96 9.49 13.20 3.48
CA GLN A 96 10.27 12.05 3.94
C GLN A 96 9.53 11.33 5.06
N ARG A 97 10.01 10.13 5.36
CA ARG A 97 9.54 9.36 6.51
C ARG A 97 10.63 9.29 7.54
N THR A 98 10.22 9.32 8.80
CA THR A 98 11.11 9.12 9.93
C THR A 98 10.53 8.04 10.85
N PHE A 99 11.43 7.25 11.44
CA PHE A 99 10.99 6.19 12.35
C PHE A 99 10.46 6.79 13.64
N ASN A 100 9.29 6.33 14.06
CA ASN A 100 8.65 6.74 15.31
C ASN A 100 8.72 5.59 16.30
N ASP A 101 9.49 5.75 17.37
CA ASP A 101 9.72 4.71 18.36
C ASP A 101 8.43 4.31 19.09
N SER A 102 7.55 5.26 19.35
CA SER A 102 6.30 4.99 20.07
C SER A 102 5.38 4.09 19.27
N VAL A 103 5.34 4.26 17.96
CA VAL A 103 4.48 3.48 17.07
C VAL A 103 5.20 2.25 16.53
N GLY A 104 6.49 2.39 16.22
CA GLY A 104 7.28 1.31 15.62
C GLY A 104 7.24 1.31 14.10
N LEU A 105 6.91 2.43 13.49
CA LEU A 105 6.79 2.57 12.03
C LEU A 105 7.51 3.82 11.54
N ASN A 106 7.84 3.81 10.25
CA ASN A 106 8.29 4.99 9.55
C ASN A 106 7.07 5.83 9.15
N LEU A 107 6.91 6.98 9.77
CA LEU A 107 5.77 7.87 9.54
C LEU A 107 6.17 9.05 8.67
N LEU A 108 5.20 9.60 7.95
CA LEU A 108 5.41 10.82 7.19
C LEU A 108 5.82 11.94 8.14
N ASP A 109 6.83 12.68 7.72
CA ASP A 109 7.35 13.81 8.49
C ASP A 109 7.22 15.06 7.62
N PRO A 110 6.05 15.70 7.61
CA PRO A 110 5.85 16.94 6.83
C PRO A 110 6.63 18.07 7.48
N GLN A 111 7.38 18.79 6.65
CA GLN A 111 8.20 19.92 7.08
C GLN A 111 7.38 21.18 7.28
#